data_2595c49edeb8ed4ba437d8c299905aa1
#
_entry.id   2595c49edeb8ed4ba437d8c299905aa1
#
_cell.length_a   1.000
_cell.length_b   1.000
_cell.length_c   1.000
_cell.angle_alpha   90.00
_cell.angle_beta   90.00
_cell.angle_gamma   90.00
#
_symmetry.space_group_name_H-M   'P 1'
#
loop_
_entity.id
_entity.type
_entity.pdbx_description
1 polymer ?
#
loop_
_entity_poly.entity_id
_entity_poly.type
_entity_poly.pdbx_seq_one_letter_code
_entity_poly.pdbx_strand_id
1 'polypeptide(L)'
;MKVTFNINFHTVWGQKLCVVGSIPELGSWEPALAKEMNYSGDGNWKLELDLPPDIKDIEYRYFLSVNDKQIFEEWEKNHRIVLDGQSDSYILYDYWQIRPDNLAFYLSLIHI
;
A
#
# COMPACT_ATOMS: atom_id res chain seq x y z
N MET A 1 0.85 11.89 -14.88
CA MET A 1 0.08 10.63 -14.77
C MET A 1 -0.30 10.41 -13.31
N LYS A 2 -1.57 10.26 -13.04
CA LYS A 2 -2.07 10.06 -11.68
C LYS A 2 -2.26 8.58 -11.40
N VAL A 3 -1.74 8.11 -10.28
CA VAL A 3 -1.95 6.74 -9.82
C VAL A 3 -2.57 6.79 -8.43
N THR A 4 -3.70 6.12 -8.26
CA THR A 4 -4.43 6.07 -7.00
C THR A 4 -4.38 4.66 -6.45
N PHE A 5 -3.79 4.51 -5.26
CA PHE A 5 -3.73 3.23 -4.56
C PHE A 5 -4.88 3.16 -3.57
N ASN A 6 -5.63 2.07 -3.62
CA ASN A 6 -6.71 1.80 -2.67
C ASN A 6 -6.51 0.43 -2.05
N ILE A 7 -6.66 0.34 -0.74
CA ILE A 7 -6.62 -0.93 -0.04
C ILE A 7 -7.59 -0.88 1.15
N ASN A 8 -8.29 -1.98 1.38
CA ASN A 8 -9.13 -2.14 2.55
C ASN A 8 -8.38 -2.99 3.58
N PHE A 9 -8.15 -2.43 4.74
CA PHE A 9 -7.49 -3.12 5.85
C PHE A 9 -7.95 -2.53 7.16
N HIS A 10 -8.45 -3.38 8.05
CA HIS A 10 -8.91 -2.93 9.36
C HIS A 10 -7.75 -2.46 10.21
N THR A 11 -7.86 -1.24 10.71
CA THR A 11 -6.86 -0.66 11.62
C THR A 11 -7.56 -0.14 12.86
N VAL A 12 -6.78 0.04 13.93
CA VAL A 12 -7.26 0.67 15.15
C VAL A 12 -6.61 2.03 15.32
N TRP A 13 -7.13 2.82 16.24
CA TRP A 13 -6.61 4.16 16.52
C TRP A 13 -5.10 4.12 16.74
N GLY A 14 -4.39 5.06 16.13
CA GLY A 14 -2.95 5.17 16.23
C GLY A 14 -2.17 4.37 15.18
N GLN A 15 -2.84 3.56 14.38
CA GLN A 15 -2.22 2.81 13.29
C GLN A 15 -2.37 3.55 11.97
N LYS A 16 -1.38 3.41 11.09
CA LYS A 16 -1.39 4.00 9.75
C LYS A 16 -0.95 2.96 8.75
N LEU A 17 -1.53 3.01 7.55
CA LEU A 17 -1.03 2.24 6.43
C LEU A 17 -0.11 3.10 5.59
N CYS A 18 1.01 2.51 5.18
CA CYS A 18 2.00 3.14 4.32
C CYS A 18 2.27 2.25 3.12
N VAL A 19 2.72 2.85 2.04
CA VAL A 19 3.15 2.11 0.85
C VAL A 19 4.58 2.50 0.53
N VAL A 20 5.40 1.48 0.27
CA VAL A 20 6.80 1.63 -0.13
C VAL A 20 7.01 0.86 -1.42
N GLY A 21 7.82 1.38 -2.31
CA GLY A 21 7.99 0.75 -3.61
C GLY A 21 9.28 1.09 -4.31
N SER A 22 9.39 0.58 -5.53
CA SER A 22 10.61 0.62 -6.33
C SER A 22 10.98 1.99 -6.89
N ILE A 23 10.03 2.93 -6.91
CA ILE A 23 10.27 4.27 -7.47
C ILE A 23 10.58 5.28 -6.36
N PRO A 24 11.28 6.39 -6.68
CA PRO A 24 11.60 7.41 -5.67
C PRO A 24 10.37 7.99 -4.98
N GLU A 25 9.28 8.16 -5.71
CA GLU A 25 8.01 8.68 -5.17
C GLU A 25 7.42 7.76 -4.10
N LEU A 26 7.82 6.49 -4.09
CA LEU A 26 7.44 5.52 -3.06
C LEU A 26 8.61 5.14 -2.15
N GLY A 27 9.64 5.98 -2.10
CA GLY A 27 10.75 5.85 -1.17
C GLY A 27 11.86 4.89 -1.57
N SER A 28 11.86 4.33 -2.77
CA SER A 28 12.89 3.41 -3.25
C SER A 28 13.20 2.29 -2.25
N TRP A 29 12.16 1.67 -1.71
CA TRP A 29 12.21 0.60 -0.71
C TRP A 29 12.71 1.01 0.68
N GLU A 30 12.88 2.31 0.93
CA GLU A 30 13.27 2.81 2.26
C GLU A 30 12.02 3.07 3.10
N PRO A 31 11.77 2.30 4.17
CA PRO A 31 10.55 2.47 4.98
C PRO A 31 10.40 3.88 5.55
N ALA A 32 11.51 4.54 5.87
CA ALA A 32 11.47 5.91 6.38
C ALA A 32 10.97 6.92 5.34
N LEU A 33 11.03 6.57 4.04
CA LEU A 33 10.59 7.42 2.94
C LEU A 33 9.28 6.93 2.31
N ALA A 34 8.64 5.94 2.91
CA ALA A 34 7.36 5.43 2.43
C ALA A 34 6.27 6.51 2.50
N LYS A 35 5.26 6.36 1.66
CA LYS A 35 4.13 7.29 1.65
C LYS A 35 3.03 6.82 2.59
N GLU A 36 2.59 7.72 3.46
CA GLU A 36 1.43 7.49 4.29
C GLU A 36 0.16 7.55 3.46
N MET A 37 -0.73 6.60 3.68
CA MET A 37 -2.04 6.62 3.05
C MET A 37 -3.02 7.43 3.87
N ASN A 38 -4.11 7.86 3.24
CA ASN A 38 -5.18 8.60 3.89
C ASN A 38 -6.35 7.66 4.18
N TYR A 39 -6.83 7.68 5.42
CA TYR A 39 -7.98 6.88 5.82
C TYR A 39 -9.26 7.56 5.34
N SER A 40 -10.13 6.80 4.65
CA SER A 40 -11.38 7.33 4.10
C SER A 40 -12.64 6.72 4.72
N GLY A 41 -12.50 5.92 5.79
CA GLY A 41 -13.61 5.29 6.49
C GLY A 41 -13.81 3.83 6.11
N ASP A 42 -14.45 3.07 6.99
CA ASP A 42 -14.79 1.65 6.78
C ASP A 42 -13.59 0.76 6.42
N GLY A 43 -12.42 1.09 6.96
CA GLY A 43 -11.20 0.35 6.68
C GLY A 43 -10.55 0.68 5.35
N ASN A 44 -11.03 1.69 4.63
CA ASN A 44 -10.50 2.06 3.32
C ASN A 44 -9.38 3.07 3.44
N TRP A 45 -8.25 2.75 2.80
CA TRP A 45 -7.08 3.61 2.74
C TRP A 45 -6.78 3.97 1.29
N LYS A 46 -6.40 5.22 1.06
CA LYS A 46 -6.22 5.76 -0.28
C LYS A 46 -4.97 6.64 -0.34
N LEU A 47 -4.25 6.55 -1.45
CA LEU A 47 -3.11 7.43 -1.74
C LEU A 47 -3.13 7.79 -3.23
N GLU A 48 -3.07 9.08 -3.53
CA GLU A 48 -2.94 9.57 -4.90
C GLU A 48 -1.53 10.11 -5.12
N LEU A 49 -0.89 9.69 -6.20
CA LEU A 49 0.42 10.18 -6.60
C LEU A 49 0.40 10.68 -8.03
N ASP A 50 1.08 11.80 -8.27
CA ASP A 50 1.40 12.27 -9.61
C ASP A 50 2.78 11.76 -9.98
N LEU A 51 2.85 10.94 -11.02
CA LEU A 51 4.08 10.30 -11.45
C LEU A 51 4.51 10.80 -12.82
N PRO A 52 5.83 10.82 -13.10
CA PRO A 52 6.30 11.12 -14.45
C PRO A 52 5.75 10.12 -15.47
N PRO A 53 5.46 10.55 -16.70
CA PRO A 53 4.86 9.65 -17.70
C PRO A 53 5.80 8.57 -18.24
N ASP A 54 7.08 8.64 -17.91
CA ASP A 54 8.07 7.65 -18.33
C ASP A 54 8.13 6.42 -17.40
N ILE A 55 7.46 6.46 -16.26
CA ILE A 55 7.38 5.32 -15.36
C ILE A 55 6.44 4.28 -15.95
N LYS A 56 6.95 3.05 -16.15
CA LYS A 56 6.18 1.98 -16.80
C LYS A 56 5.95 0.76 -15.93
N ASP A 57 6.72 0.60 -14.86
CA ASP A 57 6.68 -0.59 -14.03
C ASP A 57 6.93 -0.17 -12.59
N ILE A 58 6.04 -0.58 -11.70
CA ILE A 58 6.14 -0.25 -10.27
C ILE A 58 5.92 -1.53 -9.48
N GLU A 59 6.86 -1.86 -8.59
CA GLU A 59 6.65 -2.84 -7.55
C GLU A 59 6.49 -2.11 -6.23
N TYR A 60 5.56 -2.55 -5.40
CA TYR A 60 5.26 -1.88 -4.15
C TYR A 60 4.68 -2.85 -3.13
N ARG A 61 4.68 -2.40 -1.88
CA ARG A 61 4.20 -3.18 -0.75
C ARG A 61 3.60 -2.26 0.29
N TYR A 62 2.59 -2.75 0.99
CA TYR A 62 1.99 -2.03 2.11
C TYR A 62 2.58 -2.49 3.43
N PHE A 63 2.60 -1.59 4.42
CA PHE A 63 2.93 -1.97 5.78
C PHE A 63 2.14 -1.14 6.77
N LEU A 64 1.99 -1.68 7.98
CA LEU A 64 1.31 -1.02 9.07
C LEU A 64 2.34 -0.34 9.97
N SER A 65 2.09 0.91 10.31
CA SER A 65 2.98 1.71 11.15
C SER A 65 2.26 2.18 12.40
N VAL A 66 2.96 2.15 13.53
CA VAL A 66 2.50 2.75 14.79
C VAL A 66 3.63 3.61 15.33
N ASN A 67 3.33 4.89 15.61
CA ASN A 67 4.32 5.87 16.10
C ASN A 67 5.57 5.91 15.22
N ASP A 68 5.36 5.91 13.89
CA ASP A 68 6.41 5.95 12.86
C ASP A 68 7.35 4.75 12.87
N LYS A 69 6.95 3.65 13.52
CA LYS A 69 7.68 2.40 13.47
C LYS A 69 6.92 1.39 12.63
N GLN A 70 7.65 0.74 11.73
CA GLN A 70 7.10 -0.34 10.95
C GLN A 70 6.91 -1.56 11.86
N ILE A 71 5.67 -2.02 12.00
CA ILE A 71 5.34 -3.14 12.89
C ILE A 71 4.79 -4.36 12.15
N PHE A 72 4.39 -4.20 10.90
CA PHE A 72 3.65 -5.27 10.21
C PHE A 72 3.76 -5.09 8.71
N GLU A 73 4.39 -6.03 8.02
CA GLU A 73 4.51 -6.03 6.56
C GLU A 73 3.56 -7.02 5.94
N GLU A 74 3.16 -6.75 4.70
CA GLU A 74 2.54 -7.77 3.88
C GLU A 74 3.51 -8.95 3.68
N TRP A 75 2.95 -10.11 3.34
CA TRP A 75 3.76 -11.27 2.97
C TRP A 75 4.66 -10.93 1.78
N GLU A 76 5.80 -11.59 1.69
CA GLU A 76 6.96 -11.34 0.84
C GLU A 76 6.71 -10.93 -0.61
N LYS A 77 5.58 -11.28 -1.16
CA LYS A 77 5.28 -11.05 -2.56
C LYS A 77 4.87 -9.60 -2.79
N ASN A 78 5.64 -8.89 -3.59
CA ASN A 78 5.31 -7.51 -3.91
C ASN A 78 4.12 -7.44 -4.86
N HIS A 79 3.32 -6.39 -4.71
CA HIS A 79 2.39 -6.00 -5.78
C HIS A 79 3.19 -5.44 -6.94
N ARG A 80 2.70 -5.62 -8.13
CA ARG A 80 3.33 -5.07 -9.32
C ARG A 80 2.30 -4.58 -10.30
N ILE A 81 2.53 -3.40 -10.85
CA ILE A 81 1.72 -2.86 -11.93
C ILE A 81 2.60 -2.47 -13.10
N VAL A 82 2.06 -2.66 -14.31
CA VAL A 82 2.70 -2.21 -15.54
C VAL A 82 1.80 -1.15 -16.14
N LEU A 83 2.36 0.04 -16.36
CA LEU A 83 1.65 1.18 -16.90
C LEU A 83 1.92 1.26 -18.39
N ASP A 84 0.87 1.18 -19.20
CA ASP A 84 0.99 1.14 -20.65
C ASP A 84 1.18 2.52 -21.30
N GLY A 85 1.04 3.60 -20.51
CA GLY A 85 1.15 4.95 -21.03
C GLY A 85 -0.07 5.42 -21.83
N GLN A 86 -1.14 4.63 -21.88
CA GLN A 86 -2.33 4.94 -22.66
C GLN A 86 -3.32 5.81 -21.90
N SER A 87 -3.18 5.95 -20.60
CA SER A 87 -4.09 6.70 -19.75
C SER A 87 -3.34 7.73 -18.92
N ASP A 88 -4.04 8.83 -18.59
CA ASP A 88 -3.51 9.85 -17.68
C ASP A 88 -3.77 9.51 -16.22
N SER A 89 -4.56 8.48 -15.96
CA SER A 89 -5.00 8.13 -14.62
C SER A 89 -5.19 6.62 -14.49
N TYR A 90 -4.70 6.07 -13.38
CA TYR A 90 -4.84 4.65 -13.04
C TYR A 90 -5.36 4.54 -11.62
N ILE A 91 -6.33 3.66 -11.41
CA ILE A 91 -6.91 3.41 -10.09
C ILE A 91 -6.67 1.95 -9.75
N LEU A 92 -6.00 1.71 -8.62
CA LEU A 92 -5.66 0.36 -8.17
C LEU A 92 -6.50 0.02 -6.96
N TYR A 93 -7.01 -1.21 -6.92
CA TYR A 93 -7.73 -1.76 -5.76
C TYR A 93 -7.00 -3.00 -5.33
N ASP A 94 -6.30 -2.92 -4.20
CA ASP A 94 -5.47 -3.99 -3.70
C ASP A 94 -6.08 -4.65 -2.48
N TYR A 95 -5.67 -5.89 -2.24
CA TYR A 95 -5.97 -6.63 -1.03
C TYR A 95 -4.68 -6.89 -0.28
N TRP A 96 -4.77 -6.86 1.05
CA TRP A 96 -3.64 -7.20 1.90
C TRP A 96 -3.21 -8.64 1.66
N GLN A 97 -1.94 -8.86 1.39
CA GLN A 97 -1.41 -10.21 1.18
C GLN A 97 -1.12 -10.87 2.50
N ILE A 98 -1.74 -12.03 2.72
CA ILE A 98 -1.68 -12.77 3.98
C ILE A 98 -0.83 -14.02 3.79
N ARG A 99 0.11 -14.23 4.70
CA ARG A 99 0.87 -15.46 4.79
C ARG A 99 -0.06 -16.63 5.12
N PRO A 100 -0.02 -17.75 4.40
CA PRO A 100 -0.97 -18.85 4.65
C PRO A 100 -0.94 -19.40 6.08
N ASP A 101 0.23 -19.45 6.70
CA ASP A 101 0.38 -19.93 8.08
C ASP A 101 -0.11 -18.92 9.13
N ASN A 102 -0.38 -17.68 8.72
CA ASN A 102 -0.90 -16.63 9.60
C ASN A 102 -2.38 -16.32 9.33
N LEU A 103 -3.03 -17.08 8.49
CA LEU A 103 -4.38 -16.77 8.03
C LEU A 103 -5.38 -16.59 9.18
N ALA A 104 -5.34 -17.47 10.18
CA ALA A 104 -6.26 -17.41 11.31
C ALA A 104 -6.05 -16.12 12.12
N PHE A 105 -4.82 -15.66 12.28
CA PHE A 105 -4.50 -14.43 12.99
C PHE A 105 -5.08 -13.21 12.24
N TYR A 106 -4.89 -13.14 10.92
CA TYR A 106 -5.43 -12.05 10.12
C TYR A 106 -6.95 -12.03 10.09
N LEU A 107 -7.57 -13.19 9.99
CA LEU A 107 -9.04 -13.28 10.04
C LEU A 107 -9.57 -12.79 11.39
N SER A 108 -8.88 -13.09 12.47
CA SER A 108 -9.21 -12.61 13.80
C SER A 108 -9.18 -11.08 13.88
N LEU A 109 -8.21 -10.44 13.22
CA LEU A 109 -8.12 -8.98 13.16
C LEU A 109 -9.25 -8.36 12.34
N ILE A 110 -9.66 -9.02 11.27
CA ILE A 110 -10.68 -8.50 10.35
C ILE A 110 -12.08 -8.55 10.98
N HIS A 111 -12.33 -9.49 11.86
CA HIS A 111 -13.67 -9.73 12.43
C HIS A 111 -13.94 -9.01 13.75
N ILE A 112 -13.04 -8.19 14.18
CA ILE A 112 -13.20 -7.43 15.42
C ILE A 112 -14.19 -6.28 15.29
#